data_866499452cf3bee23ff114ec913e8e68
#
_entry.id   866499452cf3bee23ff114ec913e8e68
#
_cell.length_a   1.000
_cell.length_b   1.000
_cell.length_c   1.000
_cell.angle_alpha   90.00
_cell.angle_beta   90.00
_cell.angle_gamma   90.00
#
_symmetry.space_group_name_H-M   'P 1'
#
loop_
_entity.id
_entity.type
_entity.pdbx_description
1 polymer ?
#
loop_
_entity_poly.entity_id
_entity_poly.type
_entity_poly.pdbx_seq_one_letter_code
_entity_poly.pdbx_strand_id
1 'polypeptide(L)'
;MDFLLSSNVLIDFPLKDALEIFAQKKVDGVEIWVEHLWKERSSLEDLRGFMDSMGLKRTLHAPTRDVNITSSNPGIKAESVRQTLEALEIAYRLGIEVVTVHPGHMSSSKDSPEDFFEEQTQALFRIGKKAKELGIKVGVEVMERKPGELVVAPEDLNVLLDIVNLDSLGTTFDIAHAATHYKDSVEPAQLNGSIVDYMKRLRKIYNVHVSNSSLEKVHLPLSRGAYDFLPVLKELSEIYEGTVSIEGFVPGDGMRVLEENMNVIHRWKESLSNL
;
A
#
# COMPACT_ATOMS: atom_id res chain seq x y z
N MET A 1 2.20 -10.00 13.06
CA MET A 1 1.82 -9.39 11.76
C MET A 1 0.89 -10.31 11.00
N ASP A 2 -0.13 -9.76 10.32
CA ASP A 2 -1.06 -10.53 9.47
C ASP A 2 -0.73 -10.26 8.00
N PHE A 3 -0.68 -11.33 7.19
CA PHE A 3 -0.39 -11.21 5.77
C PHE A 3 -1.69 -11.16 4.96
N LEU A 4 -1.94 -10.02 4.34
CA LEU A 4 -3.07 -9.77 3.47
C LEU A 4 -2.65 -9.97 2.01
N LEU A 5 -3.61 -10.33 1.16
CA LEU A 5 -3.40 -10.30 -0.29
C LEU A 5 -4.11 -9.11 -0.90
N SER A 6 -3.44 -8.40 -1.78
CA SER A 6 -4.07 -7.38 -2.61
C SER A 6 -5.16 -8.02 -3.49
N SER A 7 -6.33 -7.41 -3.55
CA SER A 7 -7.41 -7.85 -4.44
C SER A 7 -7.01 -7.82 -5.92
N ASN A 8 -5.95 -7.08 -6.27
CA ASN A 8 -5.37 -7.07 -7.62
C ASN A 8 -4.81 -8.42 -8.05
N VAL A 9 -4.44 -9.30 -7.12
CA VAL A 9 -4.00 -10.67 -7.44
C VAL A 9 -5.08 -11.41 -8.23
N LEU A 10 -6.35 -11.16 -7.93
CA LEU A 10 -7.51 -11.75 -8.58
C LEU A 10 -8.40 -10.70 -9.28
N ILE A 11 -7.80 -9.66 -9.86
CA ILE A 11 -8.53 -8.55 -10.50
C ILE A 11 -9.42 -8.98 -11.69
N ASP A 12 -9.13 -10.14 -12.26
CA ASP A 12 -9.90 -10.72 -13.36
C ASP A 12 -11.20 -11.40 -12.89
N PHE A 13 -11.38 -11.60 -11.59
CA PHE A 13 -12.58 -12.15 -10.96
C PHE A 13 -13.48 -11.02 -10.43
N PRO A 14 -14.81 -11.23 -10.30
CA PRO A 14 -15.63 -10.37 -9.46
C PRO A 14 -15.05 -10.29 -8.04
N LEU A 15 -15.12 -9.12 -7.39
CA LEU A 15 -14.49 -8.95 -6.07
C LEU A 15 -15.00 -9.96 -5.04
N LYS A 16 -16.30 -10.21 -5.02
CA LYS A 16 -16.90 -11.17 -4.07
C LYS A 16 -16.36 -12.60 -4.27
N ASP A 17 -16.20 -13.03 -5.52
CA ASP A 17 -15.61 -14.34 -5.84
C ASP A 17 -14.13 -14.40 -5.43
N ALA A 18 -13.38 -13.31 -5.65
CA ALA A 18 -12.00 -13.20 -5.20
C ALA A 18 -11.87 -13.30 -3.66
N LEU A 19 -12.76 -12.64 -2.91
CA LEU A 19 -12.82 -12.72 -1.45
C LEU A 19 -13.13 -14.15 -0.97
N GLU A 20 -14.05 -14.85 -1.63
CA GLU A 20 -14.37 -16.24 -1.31
C GLU A 20 -13.17 -17.16 -1.55
N ILE A 21 -12.49 -17.00 -2.68
CA ILE A 21 -11.25 -17.75 -2.98
C ILE A 21 -10.19 -17.49 -1.90
N PHE A 22 -9.98 -16.23 -1.50
CA PHE A 22 -9.02 -15.89 -0.45
C PHE A 22 -9.38 -16.57 0.88
N ALA A 23 -10.65 -16.54 1.28
CA ALA A 23 -11.10 -17.21 2.50
C ALA A 23 -10.87 -18.73 2.43
N GLN A 24 -11.19 -19.37 1.31
CA GLN A 24 -10.94 -20.81 1.08
C GLN A 24 -9.44 -21.15 1.16
N LYS A 25 -8.57 -20.26 0.71
CA LYS A 25 -7.09 -20.43 0.80
C LYS A 25 -6.54 -20.05 2.18
N LYS A 26 -7.38 -19.64 3.13
CA LYS A 26 -7.00 -19.30 4.51
C LYS A 26 -5.97 -18.16 4.60
N VAL A 27 -6.11 -17.15 3.75
CA VAL A 27 -5.38 -15.90 3.91
C VAL A 27 -5.86 -15.18 5.17
N ASP A 28 -5.00 -14.39 5.81
CA ASP A 28 -5.39 -13.63 7.02
C ASP A 28 -6.38 -12.51 6.68
N GLY A 29 -6.34 -12.00 5.45
CA GLY A 29 -7.22 -10.93 5.01
C GLY A 29 -6.94 -10.42 3.60
N VAL A 30 -7.51 -9.29 3.26
CA VAL A 30 -7.45 -8.68 1.93
C VAL A 30 -7.18 -7.18 2.02
N GLU A 31 -6.33 -6.68 1.15
CA GLU A 31 -6.31 -5.27 0.81
C GLU A 31 -7.17 -5.03 -0.43
N ILE A 32 -8.28 -4.33 -0.24
CA ILE A 32 -9.23 -4.04 -1.32
C ILE A 32 -8.71 -2.82 -2.08
N TRP A 33 -8.49 -2.97 -3.38
CA TRP A 33 -8.25 -1.84 -4.27
C TRP A 33 -9.56 -1.25 -4.75
N VAL A 34 -9.71 0.06 -4.66
CA VAL A 34 -10.95 0.76 -5.06
C VAL A 34 -11.32 0.48 -6.51
N GLU A 35 -10.33 0.36 -7.40
CA GLU A 35 -10.54 0.00 -8.80
C GLU A 35 -11.16 -1.40 -9.00
N HIS A 36 -10.89 -2.34 -8.09
CA HIS A 36 -11.57 -3.63 -8.10
C HIS A 36 -13.02 -3.50 -7.61
N LEU A 37 -13.22 -2.68 -6.58
CA LEU A 37 -14.54 -2.39 -6.02
C LEU A 37 -15.46 -1.68 -7.03
N TRP A 38 -14.94 -0.82 -7.93
CA TRP A 38 -15.76 -0.17 -8.96
C TRP A 38 -16.44 -1.16 -9.93
N LYS A 39 -15.94 -2.36 -10.04
CA LYS A 39 -16.52 -3.42 -10.87
C LYS A 39 -17.53 -4.26 -10.11
N GLU A 40 -17.64 -4.10 -8.80
CA GLU A 40 -18.53 -4.85 -7.94
C GLU A 40 -19.97 -4.29 -8.03
N ARG A 41 -20.95 -5.19 -8.00
CA ARG A 41 -22.38 -4.84 -8.08
C ARG A 41 -23.10 -4.94 -6.75
N SER A 42 -22.49 -5.60 -5.76
CA SER A 42 -23.04 -5.73 -4.42
C SER A 42 -23.00 -4.39 -3.69
N SER A 43 -23.94 -4.17 -2.79
CA SER A 43 -23.86 -3.00 -1.90
C SER A 43 -22.66 -3.11 -0.96
N LEU A 44 -22.16 -1.97 -0.47
CA LEU A 44 -21.05 -1.97 0.51
C LEU A 44 -21.45 -2.69 1.80
N GLU A 45 -22.72 -2.62 2.19
CA GLU A 45 -23.28 -3.30 3.37
C GLU A 45 -23.27 -4.83 3.18
N ASP A 46 -23.66 -5.32 2.00
CA ASP A 46 -23.59 -6.75 1.66
C ASP A 46 -22.16 -7.25 1.64
N LEU A 47 -21.23 -6.48 1.05
CA LEU A 47 -19.80 -6.82 1.03
C LEU A 47 -19.22 -6.85 2.45
N ARG A 48 -19.57 -5.88 3.29
CA ARG A 48 -19.14 -5.84 4.69
C ARG A 48 -19.64 -7.10 5.42
N GLY A 49 -20.93 -7.39 5.35
CA GLY A 49 -21.50 -8.58 5.99
C GLY A 49 -20.86 -9.89 5.49
N PHE A 50 -20.54 -9.95 4.19
CA PHE A 50 -19.85 -11.07 3.59
C PHE A 50 -18.42 -11.25 4.16
N MET A 51 -17.62 -10.19 4.19
CA MET A 51 -16.28 -10.23 4.77
C MET A 51 -16.28 -10.53 6.27
N ASP A 52 -17.24 -9.97 7.02
CA ASP A 52 -17.42 -10.26 8.45
C ASP A 52 -17.70 -11.75 8.68
N SER A 53 -18.55 -12.37 7.84
CA SER A 53 -18.86 -13.80 7.93
C SER A 53 -17.66 -14.72 7.66
N MET A 54 -16.68 -14.24 6.89
CA MET A 54 -15.46 -14.99 6.57
C MET A 54 -14.32 -14.74 7.55
N GLY A 55 -14.46 -13.77 8.47
CA GLY A 55 -13.41 -13.41 9.42
C GLY A 55 -12.16 -12.80 8.77
N LEU A 56 -12.27 -12.25 7.55
CA LEU A 56 -11.17 -11.64 6.83
C LEU A 56 -10.78 -10.28 7.43
N LYS A 57 -9.51 -10.10 7.79
CA LYS A 57 -8.94 -8.77 8.03
C LYS A 57 -8.93 -7.97 6.74
N ARG A 58 -8.99 -6.64 6.84
CA ARG A 58 -9.13 -5.81 5.64
C ARG A 58 -8.49 -4.46 5.78
N THR A 59 -7.81 -4.04 4.72
CA THR A 59 -7.35 -2.69 4.45
C THR A 59 -7.90 -2.23 3.11
N LEU A 60 -7.76 -0.95 2.78
CA LEU A 60 -8.18 -0.42 1.49
C LEU A 60 -7.04 0.35 0.85
N HIS A 61 -6.85 0.15 -0.45
CA HIS A 61 -6.02 1.01 -1.27
C HIS A 61 -6.89 2.02 -2.00
N ALA A 62 -6.65 3.32 -1.77
CA ALA A 62 -7.31 4.40 -2.49
C ALA A 62 -6.99 4.36 -3.99
N PRO A 63 -7.77 5.02 -4.85
CA PRO A 63 -7.53 5.00 -6.30
C PRO A 63 -6.13 5.46 -6.67
N THR A 64 -5.55 4.78 -7.67
CA THR A 64 -4.22 5.09 -8.20
C THR A 64 -4.24 5.45 -9.68
N ARG A 65 -5.25 4.96 -10.42
CA ARG A 65 -5.31 5.10 -11.88
C ARG A 65 -5.89 6.46 -12.26
N ASP A 66 -5.13 7.20 -13.06
CA ASP A 66 -5.52 8.52 -13.58
C ASP A 66 -5.82 9.57 -12.49
N VAL A 67 -5.30 9.38 -11.29
CA VAL A 67 -5.44 10.30 -10.16
C VAL A 67 -4.08 10.87 -9.76
N ASN A 68 -4.07 12.15 -9.41
CA ASN A 68 -2.90 12.84 -8.87
C ASN A 68 -3.36 14.00 -7.97
N ILE A 69 -3.24 13.83 -6.66
CA ILE A 69 -3.68 14.82 -5.66
C ILE A 69 -2.85 16.10 -5.68
N THR A 70 -1.72 16.11 -6.41
CA THR A 70 -0.83 17.26 -6.59
C THR A 70 -0.85 17.79 -8.02
N SER A 71 -1.76 17.33 -8.89
CA SER A 71 -1.78 17.71 -10.30
C SER A 71 -1.79 19.23 -10.51
N SER A 72 -0.95 19.72 -11.42
CA SER A 72 -0.96 21.11 -11.88
C SER A 72 -2.26 21.48 -12.62
N ASN A 73 -3.02 20.48 -13.10
CA ASN A 73 -4.35 20.67 -13.63
C ASN A 73 -5.36 20.72 -12.48
N PRO A 74 -6.00 21.90 -12.21
CA PRO A 74 -6.87 22.06 -11.07
C PRO A 74 -8.10 21.13 -11.09
N GLY A 75 -8.60 20.76 -12.26
CA GLY A 75 -9.73 19.83 -12.42
C GLY A 75 -9.33 18.41 -12.03
N ILE A 76 -8.17 17.92 -12.50
CA ILE A 76 -7.63 16.60 -12.13
C ILE A 76 -7.32 16.56 -10.65
N LYS A 77 -6.65 17.58 -10.10
CA LYS A 77 -6.36 17.67 -8.67
C LYS A 77 -7.63 17.61 -7.81
N ALA A 78 -8.63 18.42 -8.15
CA ALA A 78 -9.88 18.46 -7.41
C ALA A 78 -10.61 17.11 -7.42
N GLU A 79 -10.67 16.44 -8.59
CA GLU A 79 -11.29 15.14 -8.73
C GLU A 79 -10.48 14.05 -8.02
N SER A 80 -9.14 14.06 -8.09
CA SER A 80 -8.28 13.13 -7.39
C SER A 80 -8.47 13.19 -5.87
N VAL A 81 -8.50 14.40 -5.31
CA VAL A 81 -8.77 14.59 -3.88
C VAL A 81 -10.20 14.14 -3.54
N ARG A 82 -11.20 14.44 -4.38
CA ARG A 82 -12.59 13.98 -4.18
C ARG A 82 -12.68 12.45 -4.12
N GLN A 83 -12.05 11.76 -5.07
CA GLN A 83 -12.05 10.29 -5.10
C GLN A 83 -11.32 9.69 -3.90
N THR A 84 -10.21 10.28 -3.45
CA THR A 84 -9.50 9.85 -2.23
C THR A 84 -10.39 10.02 -0.99
N LEU A 85 -11.11 11.14 -0.87
CA LEU A 85 -12.06 11.35 0.23
C LEU A 85 -13.23 10.36 0.18
N GLU A 86 -13.73 10.03 -1.01
CA GLU A 86 -14.76 9.00 -1.21
C GLU A 86 -14.25 7.62 -0.81
N ALA A 87 -12.99 7.29 -1.10
CA ALA A 87 -12.37 6.04 -0.65
C ALA A 87 -12.37 5.90 0.89
N LEU A 88 -12.19 7.00 1.63
CA LEU A 88 -12.31 6.98 3.09
C LEU A 88 -13.76 6.71 3.54
N GLU A 89 -14.76 7.27 2.88
CA GLU A 89 -16.18 6.96 3.15
C GLU A 89 -16.50 5.49 2.86
N ILE A 90 -15.98 4.95 1.77
CA ILE A 90 -16.10 3.53 1.42
C ILE A 90 -15.45 2.67 2.51
N ALA A 91 -14.24 3.00 2.93
CA ALA A 91 -13.54 2.30 4.00
C ALA A 91 -14.35 2.28 5.29
N TYR A 92 -14.90 3.43 5.70
CA TYR A 92 -15.75 3.54 6.88
C TYR A 92 -16.98 2.61 6.80
N ARG A 93 -17.69 2.63 5.66
CA ARG A 93 -18.86 1.78 5.44
C ARG A 93 -18.51 0.29 5.42
N LEU A 94 -17.34 -0.07 4.88
CA LEU A 94 -16.83 -1.44 4.89
C LEU A 94 -16.24 -1.86 6.25
N GLY A 95 -16.14 -0.96 7.26
CA GLY A 95 -15.52 -1.24 8.55
C GLY A 95 -14.00 -1.45 8.43
N ILE A 96 -13.35 -0.71 7.54
CA ILE A 96 -11.90 -0.72 7.31
C ILE A 96 -11.28 0.45 8.08
N GLU A 97 -10.24 0.16 8.85
CA GLU A 97 -9.59 1.14 9.72
C GLU A 97 -8.31 1.74 9.12
N VAL A 98 -7.73 1.10 8.11
CA VAL A 98 -6.47 1.54 7.50
C VAL A 98 -6.65 1.67 5.99
N VAL A 99 -6.28 2.85 5.46
CA VAL A 99 -6.34 3.16 4.03
C VAL A 99 -4.97 3.62 3.55
N THR A 100 -4.47 3.01 2.48
CA THR A 100 -3.27 3.47 1.77
C THR A 100 -3.62 4.52 0.74
N VAL A 101 -2.82 5.59 0.67
CA VAL A 101 -2.98 6.72 -0.27
C VAL A 101 -1.63 7.07 -0.87
N HIS A 102 -1.58 7.25 -2.20
CA HIS A 102 -0.39 7.77 -2.87
C HIS A 102 -0.19 9.27 -2.56
N PRO A 103 1.08 9.72 -2.41
CA PRO A 103 1.39 11.10 -2.02
C PRO A 103 1.18 12.14 -3.12
N GLY A 104 0.81 11.73 -4.34
CA GLY A 104 0.85 12.54 -5.54
C GLY A 104 2.23 12.52 -6.22
N HIS A 105 2.30 13.09 -7.40
CA HIS A 105 3.51 13.12 -8.23
C HIS A 105 3.57 14.40 -9.08
N MET A 106 4.76 14.74 -9.60
CA MET A 106 4.95 15.86 -10.52
C MET A 106 4.12 15.67 -11.80
N SER A 107 3.57 16.75 -12.32
CA SER A 107 2.78 16.71 -13.55
C SER A 107 3.65 16.68 -14.81
N SER A 108 4.92 17.07 -14.71
CA SER A 108 5.87 17.10 -15.82
C SER A 108 7.28 16.80 -15.33
N SER A 109 8.07 16.16 -16.16
CA SER A 109 9.52 15.94 -15.88
C SER A 109 10.37 17.22 -15.90
N LYS A 110 9.76 18.37 -16.24
CA LYS A 110 10.40 19.69 -16.21
C LYS A 110 10.07 20.48 -14.95
N ASP A 111 9.14 19.99 -14.14
CA ASP A 111 8.74 20.61 -12.89
C ASP A 111 9.80 20.33 -11.81
N SER A 112 9.79 21.13 -10.74
CA SER A 112 10.60 20.94 -9.54
C SER A 112 9.73 20.37 -8.42
N PRO A 113 10.21 19.40 -7.61
CA PRO A 113 9.46 18.87 -6.47
C PRO A 113 8.94 19.95 -5.52
N GLU A 114 9.71 21.02 -5.32
CA GLU A 114 9.36 22.13 -4.44
C GLU A 114 8.07 22.85 -4.88
N ASP A 115 7.77 22.86 -6.18
CA ASP A 115 6.56 23.48 -6.73
C ASP A 115 5.27 22.76 -6.29
N PHE A 116 5.38 21.52 -5.83
CA PHE A 116 4.24 20.68 -5.44
C PHE A 116 4.05 20.57 -3.92
N PHE A 117 5.00 21.06 -3.14
CA PHE A 117 5.04 20.85 -1.69
C PHE A 117 3.81 21.45 -0.97
N GLU A 118 3.41 22.66 -1.34
CA GLU A 118 2.24 23.31 -0.76
C GLU A 118 0.94 22.54 -1.11
N GLU A 119 0.77 22.18 -2.38
CA GLU A 119 -0.39 21.43 -2.86
C GLU A 119 -0.49 20.05 -2.18
N GLN A 120 0.65 19.38 -2.05
CA GLN A 120 0.74 18.07 -1.38
C GLN A 120 0.35 18.18 0.09
N THR A 121 0.87 19.20 0.79
CA THR A 121 0.55 19.46 2.20
C THR A 121 -0.94 19.77 2.37
N GLN A 122 -1.53 20.61 1.51
CA GLN A 122 -2.95 20.96 1.56
C GLN A 122 -3.86 19.74 1.26
N ALA A 123 -3.50 18.93 0.26
CA ALA A 123 -4.25 17.72 -0.07
C ALA A 123 -4.22 16.72 1.09
N LEU A 124 -3.05 16.44 1.64
CA LEU A 124 -2.87 15.52 2.77
C LEU A 124 -3.56 16.03 4.03
N PHE A 125 -3.55 17.35 4.29
CA PHE A 125 -4.31 17.93 5.41
C PHE A 125 -5.82 17.66 5.28
N ARG A 126 -6.40 17.84 4.09
CA ARG A 126 -7.82 17.56 3.85
C ARG A 126 -8.15 16.09 4.03
N ILE A 127 -7.30 15.20 3.50
CA ILE A 127 -7.43 13.74 3.61
C ILE A 127 -7.31 13.30 5.07
N GLY A 128 -6.28 13.76 5.78
CA GLY A 128 -6.06 13.42 7.17
C GLY A 128 -7.16 13.95 8.10
N LYS A 129 -7.69 15.15 7.84
CA LYS A 129 -8.85 15.68 8.56
C LYS A 129 -10.08 14.79 8.40
N LYS A 130 -10.40 14.40 7.17
CA LYS A 130 -11.52 13.50 6.88
C LYS A 130 -11.30 12.12 7.53
N ALA A 131 -10.10 11.57 7.45
CA ALA A 131 -9.75 10.31 8.09
C ALA A 131 -9.97 10.38 9.61
N LYS A 132 -9.54 11.47 10.26
CA LYS A 132 -9.78 11.70 11.69
C LYS A 132 -11.27 11.73 12.03
N GLU A 133 -12.09 12.40 11.22
CA GLU A 133 -13.55 12.46 11.41
C GLU A 133 -14.21 11.07 11.35
N LEU A 134 -13.68 10.17 10.51
CA LEU A 134 -14.18 8.81 10.32
C LEU A 134 -13.52 7.76 11.23
N GLY A 135 -12.52 8.16 12.02
CA GLY A 135 -11.74 7.22 12.86
C GLY A 135 -10.83 6.30 12.05
N ILE A 136 -10.42 6.71 10.85
CA ILE A 136 -9.56 5.95 9.93
C ILE A 136 -8.11 6.42 10.06
N LYS A 137 -7.17 5.49 9.93
CA LYS A 137 -5.74 5.75 9.76
C LYS A 137 -5.41 5.73 8.27
N VAL A 138 -4.73 6.76 7.80
CA VAL A 138 -4.23 6.83 6.41
C VAL A 138 -2.73 6.64 6.42
N GLY A 139 -2.26 5.58 5.75
CA GLY A 139 -0.86 5.42 5.39
C GLY A 139 -0.58 6.13 4.07
N VAL A 140 0.26 7.16 4.10
CA VAL A 140 0.80 7.75 2.87
C VAL A 140 1.96 6.89 2.41
N GLU A 141 1.91 6.44 1.17
CA GLU A 141 2.86 5.45 0.68
C GLU A 141 4.20 6.07 0.28
N VAL A 142 5.30 5.41 0.67
CA VAL A 142 6.61 5.72 0.09
C VAL A 142 6.72 5.08 -1.28
N MET A 143 7.08 5.90 -2.28
CA MET A 143 7.04 5.51 -3.69
C MET A 143 8.37 4.95 -4.19
N GLU A 144 8.31 4.21 -5.28
CA GLU A 144 9.50 3.74 -5.98
C GLU A 144 10.34 4.92 -6.50
N ARG A 145 11.68 4.76 -6.50
CA ARG A 145 12.58 5.80 -7.01
C ARG A 145 12.54 5.86 -8.54
N LYS A 146 11.66 6.70 -9.06
CA LYS A 146 11.55 7.03 -10.48
C LYS A 146 11.32 8.52 -10.69
N PRO A 147 11.61 9.06 -11.88
CA PRO A 147 11.34 10.47 -12.19
C PRO A 147 9.87 10.81 -11.96
N GLY A 148 9.64 11.94 -11.30
CA GLY A 148 8.31 12.45 -11.03
C GLY A 148 7.71 12.12 -9.68
N GLU A 149 8.23 11.13 -8.95
CA GLU A 149 7.78 10.85 -7.59
C GLU A 149 8.28 11.92 -6.60
N LEU A 150 7.40 12.29 -5.66
CA LEU A 150 7.64 13.35 -4.67
C LEU A 150 8.08 12.79 -3.31
N VAL A 151 7.76 11.54 -3.01
CA VAL A 151 8.03 10.88 -1.73
C VAL A 151 8.77 9.57 -1.98
N VAL A 152 10.09 9.61 -1.99
CA VAL A 152 10.94 8.44 -2.28
C VAL A 152 11.92 8.12 -1.15
N ALA A 153 12.11 9.04 -0.20
CA ALA A 153 12.93 8.86 0.98
C ALA A 153 12.09 9.02 2.26
N PRO A 154 12.52 8.44 3.40
CA PRO A 154 11.82 8.63 4.67
C PRO A 154 11.67 10.10 5.05
N GLU A 155 12.67 10.90 4.76
CA GLU A 155 12.72 12.33 5.07
C GLU A 155 11.62 13.11 4.33
N ASP A 156 11.34 12.77 3.07
CA ASP A 156 10.31 13.42 2.26
C ASP A 156 8.94 13.28 2.94
N LEU A 157 8.61 12.06 3.38
CA LEU A 157 7.34 11.80 4.05
C LEU A 157 7.31 12.37 5.46
N ASN A 158 8.39 12.23 6.23
CA ASN A 158 8.43 12.71 7.61
C ASN A 158 8.20 14.23 7.69
N VAL A 159 8.76 15.00 6.77
CA VAL A 159 8.55 16.46 6.71
C VAL A 159 7.06 16.77 6.47
N LEU A 160 6.40 16.06 5.56
CA LEU A 160 4.97 16.23 5.29
C LEU A 160 4.12 15.89 6.53
N LEU A 161 4.42 14.77 7.19
CA LEU A 161 3.70 14.34 8.40
C LEU A 161 3.90 15.34 9.55
N ASP A 162 5.09 15.91 9.70
CA ASP A 162 5.37 16.92 10.72
C ASP A 162 4.60 18.23 10.48
N ILE A 163 4.51 18.67 9.22
CA ILE A 163 3.81 19.92 8.86
C ILE A 163 2.30 19.74 8.96
N VAL A 164 1.75 18.64 8.42
CA VAL A 164 0.31 18.37 8.51
C VAL A 164 -0.12 18.07 9.94
N ASN A 165 0.72 17.42 10.73
CA ASN A 165 0.59 17.17 12.17
C ASN A 165 -0.79 16.61 12.58
N LEU A 166 -1.24 15.56 11.91
CA LEU A 166 -2.46 14.82 12.22
C LEU A 166 -2.14 13.37 12.57
N ASP A 167 -2.66 12.87 13.69
CA ASP A 167 -2.47 11.48 14.11
C ASP A 167 -3.21 10.47 13.21
N SER A 168 -4.13 10.91 12.39
CA SER A 168 -4.78 10.10 11.37
C SER A 168 -3.90 9.82 10.15
N LEU A 169 -2.77 10.54 9.99
CA LEU A 169 -1.78 10.30 8.93
C LEU A 169 -0.53 9.61 9.48
N GLY A 170 -0.03 8.67 8.72
CA GLY A 170 1.20 7.94 8.97
C GLY A 170 1.75 7.41 7.66
N THR A 171 2.51 6.35 7.71
CA THR A 171 3.23 5.77 6.58
C THR A 171 2.61 4.43 6.15
N THR A 172 2.44 4.23 4.85
CA THR A 172 2.47 2.90 4.24
C THR A 172 3.89 2.65 3.77
N PHE A 173 4.55 1.66 4.38
CA PHE A 173 5.91 1.29 4.04
C PHE A 173 5.90 0.21 2.96
N ASP A 174 6.24 0.54 1.71
CA ASP A 174 6.45 -0.45 0.66
C ASP A 174 7.93 -0.88 0.61
N ILE A 175 8.16 -2.17 0.90
CA ILE A 175 9.50 -2.76 0.97
C ILE A 175 10.17 -2.80 -0.41
N ALA A 176 9.39 -3.09 -1.47
CA ALA A 176 9.93 -3.15 -2.82
C ALA A 176 10.26 -1.76 -3.36
N HIS A 177 9.44 -0.75 -3.03
CA HIS A 177 9.73 0.65 -3.37
C HIS A 177 11.00 1.14 -2.67
N ALA A 178 11.14 0.86 -1.37
CA ALA A 178 12.36 1.19 -0.61
C ALA A 178 13.61 0.50 -1.21
N ALA A 179 13.48 -0.73 -1.71
CA ALA A 179 14.58 -1.40 -2.41
C ALA A 179 15.05 -0.62 -3.65
N THR A 180 14.11 0.02 -4.39
CA THR A 180 14.49 0.83 -5.56
C THR A 180 15.31 2.07 -5.22
N HIS A 181 15.19 2.57 -3.99
CA HIS A 181 15.99 3.70 -3.52
C HIS A 181 17.49 3.39 -3.52
N TYR A 182 17.85 2.14 -3.31
CA TYR A 182 19.23 1.68 -3.16
C TYR A 182 19.80 0.95 -4.39
N LYS A 183 19.01 0.71 -5.43
CA LYS A 183 19.37 -0.13 -6.59
C LYS A 183 20.73 0.19 -7.25
N ASP A 184 21.12 1.47 -7.24
CA ASP A 184 22.35 1.94 -7.91
C ASP A 184 23.49 2.23 -6.92
N SER A 185 23.28 2.05 -5.61
CA SER A 185 24.21 2.54 -4.57
C SER A 185 24.65 1.47 -3.58
N VAL A 186 24.02 0.29 -3.59
CA VAL A 186 24.26 -0.75 -2.59
C VAL A 186 24.40 -2.11 -3.27
N GLU A 187 25.38 -2.90 -2.83
CA GLU A 187 25.53 -4.29 -3.26
C GLU A 187 24.33 -5.16 -2.82
N PRO A 188 23.88 -6.13 -3.63
CA PRO A 188 22.71 -6.97 -3.30
C PRO A 188 22.75 -7.60 -1.91
N ALA A 189 23.93 -8.00 -1.43
CA ALA A 189 24.10 -8.60 -0.09
C ALA A 189 23.83 -7.61 1.06
N GLN A 190 23.88 -6.30 0.81
CA GLN A 190 23.67 -5.24 1.79
C GLN A 190 22.26 -4.64 1.71
N LEU A 191 21.49 -5.00 0.70
CA LEU A 191 20.20 -4.37 0.40
C LEU A 191 19.22 -4.47 1.58
N ASN A 192 19.07 -5.65 2.18
CA ASN A 192 18.14 -5.83 3.31
C ASN A 192 18.53 -4.94 4.51
N GLY A 193 19.82 -4.82 4.82
CA GLY A 193 20.29 -3.90 5.86
C GLY A 193 19.93 -2.45 5.57
N SER A 194 20.12 -2.01 4.33
CA SER A 194 19.77 -0.65 3.90
C SER A 194 18.26 -0.38 3.95
N ILE A 195 17.43 -1.38 3.60
CA ILE A 195 15.96 -1.28 3.72
C ILE A 195 15.54 -1.21 5.20
N VAL A 196 16.20 -1.96 6.09
CA VAL A 196 15.96 -1.88 7.54
C VAL A 196 16.31 -0.49 8.08
N ASP A 197 17.43 0.08 7.66
CA ASP A 197 17.82 1.45 8.04
C ASP A 197 16.82 2.49 7.49
N TYR A 198 16.32 2.28 6.27
CA TYR A 198 15.24 3.10 5.69
C TYR A 198 13.98 3.02 6.56
N MET A 199 13.53 1.82 6.88
CA MET A 199 12.35 1.55 7.70
C MET A 199 12.46 2.22 9.08
N LYS A 200 13.61 2.11 9.76
CA LYS A 200 13.84 2.69 11.09
C LYS A 200 13.78 4.23 11.11
N ARG A 201 13.91 4.88 9.97
CA ARG A 201 13.74 6.34 9.83
C ARG A 201 12.31 6.77 9.56
N LEU A 202 11.41 5.86 9.14
CA LEU A 202 10.00 6.17 8.92
C LEU A 202 9.27 6.38 10.24
N ARG A 203 8.28 7.28 10.22
CA ARG A 203 7.41 7.56 11.36
C ARG A 203 6.05 6.94 11.15
N LYS A 204 5.41 6.48 12.25
CA LYS A 204 4.01 6.05 12.29
C LYS A 204 3.63 5.08 11.16
N ILE A 205 4.26 3.92 11.09
CA ILE A 205 3.90 2.89 10.10
C ILE A 205 2.49 2.37 10.43
N TYR A 206 1.54 2.56 9.51
CA TYR A 206 0.15 2.12 9.63
C TYR A 206 -0.18 0.94 8.74
N ASN A 207 0.52 0.79 7.62
CA ASN A 207 0.42 -0.36 6.73
C ASN A 207 1.80 -0.68 6.15
N VAL A 208 1.96 -1.91 5.69
CA VAL A 208 3.17 -2.36 5.01
C VAL A 208 2.77 -3.05 3.73
N HIS A 209 3.42 -2.68 2.63
CA HIS A 209 3.30 -3.37 1.36
C HIS A 209 4.56 -4.18 1.07
N VAL A 210 4.38 -5.33 0.47
CA VAL A 210 5.48 -6.12 -0.05
C VAL A 210 5.09 -6.79 -1.36
N SER A 211 5.93 -6.59 -2.35
CA SER A 211 5.97 -7.36 -3.57
C SER A 211 7.41 -7.76 -3.82
N ASN A 212 7.69 -8.60 -4.80
CA ASN A 212 9.08 -8.77 -5.18
C ASN A 212 9.42 -7.81 -6.32
N SER A 213 10.69 -7.63 -6.56
CA SER A 213 11.17 -6.77 -7.64
C SER A 213 12.39 -7.40 -8.34
N SER A 214 12.61 -6.95 -9.57
CA SER A 214 13.91 -7.01 -10.23
C SER A 214 14.47 -5.58 -10.25
N LEU A 215 15.67 -5.40 -10.76
CA LEU A 215 16.25 -4.06 -10.92
C LEU A 215 15.41 -3.13 -11.80
N GLU A 216 14.51 -3.68 -12.62
CA GLU A 216 13.72 -2.94 -13.62
C GLU A 216 12.21 -2.95 -13.36
N LYS A 217 11.70 -3.88 -12.54
CA LYS A 217 10.25 -4.07 -12.31
C LYS A 217 9.97 -4.25 -10.84
N VAL A 218 8.98 -3.55 -10.35
CA VAL A 218 8.33 -3.74 -9.04
C VAL A 218 7.01 -4.52 -9.21
N HIS A 219 6.34 -4.83 -8.12
CA HIS A 219 5.08 -5.56 -8.05
C HIS A 219 5.12 -6.97 -8.70
N LEU A 220 6.30 -7.61 -8.69
CA LEU A 220 6.41 -9.02 -9.05
C LEU A 220 5.83 -9.91 -7.95
N PRO A 221 5.27 -11.09 -8.30
CA PRO A 221 4.94 -12.11 -7.31
C PRO A 221 6.14 -12.44 -6.44
N LEU A 222 5.93 -12.77 -5.17
CA LEU A 222 6.98 -12.98 -4.18
C LEU A 222 8.03 -14.02 -4.62
N SER A 223 7.63 -15.02 -5.41
CA SER A 223 8.49 -16.09 -5.91
C SER A 223 9.27 -15.73 -7.19
N ARG A 224 8.90 -14.63 -7.88
CA ARG A 224 9.40 -14.32 -9.23
C ARG A 224 10.40 -13.17 -9.27
N GLY A 225 10.74 -12.60 -8.12
CA GLY A 225 11.72 -11.52 -8.02
C GLY A 225 13.12 -11.98 -7.66
N ALA A 226 14.01 -11.01 -7.52
CA ALA A 226 15.43 -11.24 -7.25
C ALA A 226 15.76 -11.24 -5.73
N TYR A 227 14.81 -10.85 -4.86
CA TYR A 227 15.10 -10.56 -3.46
C TYR A 227 14.35 -11.48 -2.51
N ASP A 228 14.97 -11.75 -1.35
CA ASP A 228 14.32 -12.34 -0.19
C ASP A 228 14.21 -11.26 0.90
N PHE A 229 13.00 -10.81 1.18
CA PHE A 229 12.72 -9.79 2.18
C PHE A 229 12.43 -10.35 3.59
N LEU A 230 12.57 -11.65 3.81
CA LEU A 230 12.38 -12.23 5.14
C LEU A 230 13.26 -11.56 6.22
N PRO A 231 14.54 -11.19 5.97
CA PRO A 231 15.32 -10.45 6.96
C PRO A 231 14.71 -9.10 7.34
N VAL A 232 14.13 -8.38 6.38
CA VAL A 232 13.44 -7.11 6.65
C VAL A 232 12.18 -7.33 7.49
N LEU A 233 11.40 -8.38 7.17
CA LEU A 233 10.19 -8.72 7.92
C LEU A 233 10.49 -9.16 9.37
N LYS A 234 11.63 -9.77 9.63
CA LYS A 234 12.08 -10.10 10.98
C LYS A 234 12.33 -8.84 11.81
N GLU A 235 13.09 -7.90 11.29
CA GLU A 235 13.32 -6.62 11.97
C GLU A 235 12.02 -5.81 12.11
N LEU A 236 11.16 -5.85 11.09
CA LEU A 236 9.84 -5.21 11.16
C LEU A 236 8.99 -5.79 12.30
N SER A 237 9.02 -7.10 12.53
CA SER A 237 8.22 -7.76 13.56
C SER A 237 8.55 -7.31 14.99
N GLU A 238 9.73 -6.73 15.20
CA GLU A 238 10.12 -6.18 16.51
C GLU A 238 9.42 -4.84 16.84
N ILE A 239 8.93 -4.12 15.81
CA ILE A 239 8.42 -2.76 15.96
C ILE A 239 7.00 -2.58 15.42
N TYR A 240 6.45 -3.58 14.75
CA TYR A 240 5.17 -3.48 14.04
C TYR A 240 4.36 -4.78 14.14
N GLU A 241 3.10 -4.66 14.56
CA GLU A 241 2.17 -5.79 14.72
C GLU A 241 0.99 -5.75 13.73
N GLY A 242 0.95 -4.78 12.83
CA GLY A 242 -0.17 -4.56 11.90
C GLY A 242 -0.20 -5.51 10.71
N THR A 243 -0.72 -5.02 9.60
CA THR A 243 -0.94 -5.78 8.36
C THR A 243 0.20 -5.59 7.36
N VAL A 244 0.53 -6.67 6.65
CA VAL A 244 1.49 -6.70 5.53
C VAL A 244 0.74 -7.16 4.29
N SER A 245 0.51 -6.26 3.35
CA SER A 245 -0.25 -6.53 2.12
C SER A 245 0.68 -6.95 0.99
N ILE A 246 0.36 -8.07 0.35
CA ILE A 246 1.12 -8.63 -0.77
C ILE A 246 0.56 -8.07 -2.07
N GLU A 247 1.34 -7.30 -2.81
CA GLU A 247 0.90 -6.60 -4.02
C GLU A 247 1.40 -7.20 -5.34
N GLY A 248 2.22 -8.24 -5.27
CA GLY A 248 2.72 -8.89 -6.47
C GLY A 248 1.61 -9.60 -7.24
N PHE A 249 1.33 -9.16 -8.47
CA PHE A 249 0.30 -9.72 -9.32
C PHE A 249 0.72 -9.81 -10.79
N VAL A 250 0.01 -10.65 -11.58
CA VAL A 250 0.19 -10.76 -13.03
C VAL A 250 -1.21 -10.88 -13.65
N PRO A 251 -1.64 -9.91 -14.47
CA PRO A 251 -2.94 -9.99 -15.15
C PRO A 251 -3.09 -11.29 -15.93
N GLY A 252 -4.24 -11.94 -15.82
CA GLY A 252 -4.54 -13.21 -16.47
C GLY A 252 -3.92 -14.47 -15.85
N ASP A 253 -3.08 -14.33 -14.78
CA ASP A 253 -2.40 -15.46 -14.12
C ASP A 253 -2.71 -15.50 -12.60
N GLY A 254 -3.80 -14.88 -12.18
CA GLY A 254 -4.10 -14.59 -10.78
C GLY A 254 -4.13 -15.82 -9.86
N MET A 255 -4.75 -16.92 -10.28
CA MET A 255 -4.82 -18.14 -9.46
C MET A 255 -3.44 -18.76 -9.21
N ARG A 256 -2.58 -18.76 -10.20
CA ARG A 256 -1.20 -19.27 -10.06
C ARG A 256 -0.37 -18.34 -9.16
N VAL A 257 -0.48 -17.03 -9.37
CA VAL A 257 0.19 -16.03 -8.52
C VAL A 257 -0.27 -16.13 -7.06
N LEU A 258 -1.56 -16.33 -6.82
CA LEU A 258 -2.10 -16.58 -5.48
C LEU A 258 -1.38 -17.76 -4.82
N GLU A 259 -1.30 -18.90 -5.48
CA GLU A 259 -0.64 -20.09 -4.92
C GLU A 259 0.86 -19.87 -4.68
N GLU A 260 1.54 -19.23 -5.61
CA GLU A 260 2.95 -18.87 -5.46
C GLU A 260 3.18 -17.95 -4.25
N ASN A 261 2.39 -16.88 -4.10
CA ASN A 261 2.48 -15.97 -2.98
C ASN A 261 2.18 -16.69 -1.64
N MET A 262 1.13 -17.52 -1.59
CA MET A 262 0.79 -18.28 -0.38
C MET A 262 1.92 -19.21 0.06
N ASN A 263 2.61 -19.87 -0.86
CA ASN A 263 3.76 -20.72 -0.53
C ASN A 263 4.92 -19.93 0.11
N VAL A 264 5.13 -18.68 -0.32
CA VAL A 264 6.15 -17.81 0.29
C VAL A 264 5.68 -17.34 1.67
N ILE A 265 4.43 -16.89 1.79
CA ILE A 265 3.83 -16.44 3.06
C ILE A 265 3.90 -17.55 4.13
N HIS A 266 3.58 -18.79 3.79
CA HIS A 266 3.66 -19.91 4.74
C HIS A 266 5.08 -20.07 5.30
N ARG A 267 6.11 -20.05 4.43
CA ARG A 267 7.51 -20.11 4.88
C ARG A 267 7.90 -18.92 5.76
N TRP A 268 7.41 -17.71 5.42
CA TRP A 268 7.67 -16.54 6.25
C TRP A 268 7.02 -16.65 7.63
N LYS A 269 5.75 -17.10 7.69
CA LYS A 269 5.05 -17.33 8.96
C LYS A 269 5.75 -18.34 9.85
N GLU A 270 6.18 -19.46 9.28
CA GLU A 270 6.97 -20.47 10.01
C GLU A 270 8.28 -19.87 10.56
N SER A 271 8.98 -19.09 9.75
CA SER A 271 10.24 -18.45 10.15
C SER A 271 10.07 -17.37 11.22
N LEU A 272 8.97 -16.61 11.17
CA LEU A 272 8.65 -15.57 12.15
C LEU A 272 8.11 -16.14 13.47
N SER A 273 7.44 -17.28 13.44
CA SER A 273 6.92 -17.94 14.65
C SER A 273 8.00 -18.59 15.51
N ASN A 274 9.20 -18.77 14.96
CA ASN A 274 10.36 -19.36 15.63
C ASN A 274 11.30 -18.30 16.26
N LEU A 275 10.89 -17.02 16.29
CA LEU A 275 11.58 -15.93 16.97
C LEU A 275 11.03 -15.74 18.38
#